data_7990bf3f6b5182c4ceed66a9af2e1cbf
#
_entry.id   7990bf3f6b5182c4ceed66a9af2e1cbf
#
_cell.length_a   1.000
_cell.length_b   1.000
_cell.length_c   1.000
_cell.angle_alpha   90.00
_cell.angle_beta   90.00
_cell.angle_gamma   90.00
#
_symmetry.space_group_name_H-M   'P 1'
#
loop_
_entity.id
_entity.type
_entity.pdbx_description
1 polymer ?
#
loop_
_entity_poly.entity_id
_entity_poly.type
_entity_poly.pdbx_seq_one_letter_code
_entity_poly.pdbx_strand_id
1 'polypeptide(L)'
;MAKEANGKLNENNIEEKTFRHVAEEWLIGSKGRIAATTYARYSEALERDIFPQYGDTPISQVTESEMNRFLKKAPDFARQRGRKLKNSGLMVVRAVMSSVIQYYNEGESGGKPDFSYEINSYEELSAIEIEKICIRAKYNKCTELLSALLALFCGLRISELCALNCDDVDLDRMEIFVHRSIHRVKNPDKDSEKRTMLVVEELSRKTQIRRVSIPEVMKDYIKEFYIPGRMLIRKNDGGEPADPRSLEGRLTRIMDTFKFTNITYERLRRTYMNGTADEQVLINIFMGTRPDMPYEGNLDYKWLSEEMIKDLMPLRLLVGLSIDDMSMLMGVSEDVYRDMEDGNRGMSWNEYLSLLFLFHYNGRTIDIVDNLGLFPRSLREKITIGEIAQTGRQF
;
A
#
# COMPACT_ATOMS: atom_id res chain seq x y z
N MET A 1 -14.90 56.11 -69.73
CA MET A 1 -15.16 56.25 -68.29
C MET A 1 -15.46 54.87 -67.70
N ALA A 2 -14.50 54.25 -67.19
CA ALA A 2 -14.58 52.93 -66.53
C ALA A 2 -14.64 53.14 -65.03
N LYS A 3 -15.53 52.52 -64.37
CA LYS A 3 -15.60 52.44 -62.89
C LYS A 3 -15.27 51.04 -62.48
N GLU A 4 -14.22 50.95 -61.70
CA GLU A 4 -13.76 49.82 -60.98
C GLU A 4 -14.86 49.20 -60.10
N ALA A 5 -15.02 47.91 -60.17
CA ALA A 5 -15.71 47.12 -59.18
C ALA A 5 -14.63 46.31 -58.45
N ASN A 6 -14.22 46.82 -57.32
CA ASN A 6 -13.35 46.17 -56.36
C ASN A 6 -14.16 45.07 -55.64
N GLY A 7 -13.95 43.81 -56.07
CA GLY A 7 -14.47 42.65 -55.37
C GLY A 7 -13.67 42.43 -54.09
N LYS A 8 -14.25 42.67 -52.93
CA LYS A 8 -13.74 42.25 -51.64
C LYS A 8 -13.61 40.71 -51.64
N LEU A 9 -12.38 40.23 -51.66
CA LEU A 9 -12.06 38.86 -51.38
C LEU A 9 -12.52 38.51 -49.97
N ASN A 10 -13.34 37.48 -49.89
CA ASN A 10 -13.81 36.89 -48.65
C ASN A 10 -12.64 36.62 -47.70
N GLU A 11 -12.70 37.25 -46.53
CA GLU A 11 -11.96 36.86 -45.37
C GLU A 11 -12.26 35.41 -45.03
N ASN A 12 -11.19 34.64 -44.96
CA ASN A 12 -11.18 33.21 -44.61
C ASN A 12 -12.13 32.88 -43.49
N ASN A 13 -13.11 32.06 -43.76
CA ASN A 13 -13.74 31.18 -42.76
C ASN A 13 -12.68 30.14 -42.36
N ILE A 14 -11.78 30.50 -41.46
CA ILE A 14 -10.98 29.53 -40.74
C ILE A 14 -11.98 28.89 -39.79
N GLU A 15 -12.47 27.71 -40.12
CA GLU A 15 -13.27 26.91 -39.19
C GLU A 15 -12.46 26.79 -37.92
N GLU A 16 -12.96 27.42 -36.86
CA GLU A 16 -12.32 27.45 -35.55
C GLU A 16 -12.27 26.00 -35.03
N LYS A 17 -11.04 25.46 -34.85
CA LYS A 17 -10.86 24.06 -34.41
C LYS A 17 -11.55 23.83 -33.07
N THR A 18 -12.33 22.78 -32.99
CA THR A 18 -12.95 22.35 -31.75
C THR A 18 -11.94 21.67 -30.83
N PHE A 19 -12.22 21.62 -29.53
CA PHE A 19 -11.41 20.90 -28.56
C PHE A 19 -11.23 19.43 -28.97
N ARG A 20 -12.28 18.76 -29.47
CA ARG A 20 -12.22 17.39 -29.97
C ARG A 20 -11.20 17.23 -31.05
N HIS A 21 -11.23 18.09 -32.06
CA HIS A 21 -10.31 18.01 -33.20
C HIS A 21 -8.85 18.09 -32.75
N VAL A 22 -8.53 19.07 -31.90
CA VAL A 22 -7.19 19.27 -31.36
C VAL A 22 -6.76 18.12 -30.44
N ALA A 23 -7.69 17.62 -29.61
CA ALA A 23 -7.41 16.50 -28.71
C ALA A 23 -7.14 15.19 -29.44
N GLU A 24 -7.84 14.93 -30.53
CA GLU A 24 -7.61 13.75 -31.40
C GLU A 24 -6.26 13.86 -32.11
N GLU A 25 -5.90 15.02 -32.68
CA GLU A 25 -4.58 15.27 -33.25
C GLU A 25 -3.46 15.03 -32.22
N TRP A 26 -3.60 15.62 -31.02
CA TRP A 26 -2.65 15.45 -29.92
C TRP A 26 -2.52 13.97 -29.48
N LEU A 27 -3.65 13.26 -29.36
CA LEU A 27 -3.66 11.87 -28.95
C LEU A 27 -2.96 10.97 -29.98
N ILE A 28 -3.24 11.19 -31.27
CA ILE A 28 -2.58 10.47 -32.37
C ILE A 28 -1.08 10.73 -32.36
N GLY A 29 -0.64 11.99 -32.21
CA GLY A 29 0.77 12.37 -32.10
C GLY A 29 1.48 11.81 -30.87
N SER A 30 0.72 11.46 -29.82
CA SER A 30 1.24 10.84 -28.59
C SER A 30 1.48 9.33 -28.73
N LYS A 31 0.93 8.69 -29.79
CA LYS A 31 1.06 7.25 -30.01
C LYS A 31 2.52 6.86 -30.23
N GLY A 32 3.01 5.91 -29.45
CA GLY A 32 4.41 5.47 -29.47
C GLY A 32 5.37 6.34 -28.63
N ARG A 33 4.96 7.56 -28.23
CA ARG A 33 5.74 8.41 -27.29
C ARG A 33 5.39 8.12 -25.82
N ILE A 34 4.20 7.62 -25.55
CA ILE A 34 3.71 7.24 -24.22
C ILE A 34 3.40 5.75 -24.17
N ALA A 35 3.40 5.18 -22.95
CA ALA A 35 3.04 3.77 -22.76
C ALA A 35 1.62 3.47 -23.26
N ALA A 36 1.39 2.28 -23.82
CA ALA A 36 0.08 1.87 -24.35
C ALA A 36 -1.04 1.96 -23.30
N THR A 37 -0.73 1.66 -22.04
CA THR A 37 -1.66 1.81 -20.91
C THR A 37 -2.04 3.27 -20.64
N THR A 38 -1.08 4.19 -20.77
CA THR A 38 -1.30 5.63 -20.63
C THR A 38 -2.14 6.16 -21.79
N TYR A 39 -1.81 5.74 -23.02
CA TYR A 39 -2.58 6.10 -24.20
C TYR A 39 -4.05 5.67 -24.07
N ALA A 40 -4.30 4.41 -23.71
CA ALA A 40 -5.66 3.91 -23.49
C ALA A 40 -6.41 4.68 -22.41
N ARG A 41 -5.71 5.06 -21.33
CA ARG A 41 -6.29 5.85 -20.23
C ARG A 41 -6.63 7.28 -20.65
N TYR A 42 -5.82 7.89 -21.49
CA TYR A 42 -6.05 9.23 -22.02
C TYR A 42 -7.22 9.22 -23.04
N SER A 43 -7.25 8.24 -23.94
CA SER A 43 -8.37 8.03 -24.85
C SER A 43 -9.69 7.84 -24.09
N GLU A 44 -9.69 7.00 -23.05
CA GLU A 44 -10.88 6.79 -22.23
C GLU A 44 -11.33 8.07 -21.50
N ALA A 45 -10.41 8.87 -20.99
CA ALA A 45 -10.73 10.14 -20.32
C ALA A 45 -11.34 11.16 -21.30
N LEU A 46 -10.79 11.25 -22.52
CA LEU A 46 -11.35 12.11 -23.57
C LEU A 46 -12.79 11.71 -23.90
N GLU A 47 -13.00 10.45 -24.29
CA GLU A 47 -14.30 9.96 -24.76
C GLU A 47 -15.38 10.02 -23.66
N ARG A 48 -15.00 9.64 -22.45
CA ARG A 48 -15.94 9.38 -21.38
C ARG A 48 -16.21 10.57 -20.49
N ASP A 49 -15.19 11.37 -20.24
CA ASP A 49 -15.25 12.42 -19.23
C ASP A 49 -15.20 13.84 -19.81
N ILE A 50 -14.47 14.07 -20.92
CA ILE A 50 -14.21 15.42 -21.46
C ILE A 50 -15.11 15.75 -22.66
N PHE A 51 -15.09 14.95 -23.70
CA PHE A 51 -15.82 15.24 -24.94
C PHE A 51 -17.32 15.49 -24.77
N PRO A 52 -18.03 14.79 -23.89
CA PRO A 52 -19.43 15.05 -23.70
C PRO A 52 -19.79 16.46 -23.21
N GLN A 53 -18.82 17.23 -22.71
CA GLN A 53 -19.02 18.59 -22.20
C GLN A 53 -18.27 19.64 -23.01
N TYR A 54 -17.08 19.29 -23.52
CA TYR A 54 -16.17 20.23 -24.19
C TYR A 54 -15.79 19.85 -25.60
N GLY A 55 -16.21 18.67 -26.10
CA GLY A 55 -15.79 18.18 -27.40
C GLY A 55 -16.06 19.18 -28.54
N ASP A 56 -17.22 19.78 -28.56
CA ASP A 56 -17.68 20.67 -29.62
C ASP A 56 -17.40 22.17 -29.32
N THR A 57 -16.77 22.47 -28.18
CA THR A 57 -16.39 23.84 -27.81
C THR A 57 -15.17 24.28 -28.63
N PRO A 58 -15.16 25.51 -29.19
CA PRO A 58 -13.97 26.06 -29.81
C PRO A 58 -12.78 26.06 -28.84
N ILE A 59 -11.62 25.59 -29.31
CA ILE A 59 -10.43 25.42 -28.43
C ILE A 59 -9.99 26.75 -27.82
N SER A 60 -10.15 27.85 -28.53
CA SER A 60 -9.82 29.20 -28.05
C SER A 60 -10.62 29.64 -26.82
N GLN A 61 -11.80 29.04 -26.58
CA GLN A 61 -12.65 29.32 -25.44
C GLN A 61 -12.34 28.43 -24.24
N VAL A 62 -11.53 27.38 -24.39
CA VAL A 62 -11.16 26.44 -23.32
C VAL A 62 -9.96 27.01 -22.55
N THR A 63 -10.22 28.00 -21.73
CA THR A 63 -9.22 28.66 -20.88
C THR A 63 -8.92 27.83 -19.62
N GLU A 64 -7.83 28.16 -18.92
CA GLU A 64 -7.52 27.54 -17.63
C GLU A 64 -8.66 27.74 -16.60
N SER A 65 -9.31 28.90 -16.61
CA SER A 65 -10.48 29.18 -15.75
C SER A 65 -11.63 28.25 -16.04
N GLU A 66 -11.94 28.03 -17.33
CA GLU A 66 -12.99 27.08 -17.75
C GLU A 66 -12.64 25.65 -17.37
N MET A 67 -11.37 25.25 -17.57
CA MET A 67 -10.87 23.94 -17.16
C MET A 67 -11.05 23.74 -15.64
N ASN A 68 -10.67 24.71 -14.84
CA ASN A 68 -10.80 24.62 -13.38
C ASN A 68 -12.29 24.57 -12.94
N ARG A 69 -13.17 25.28 -13.63
CA ARG A 69 -14.61 25.21 -13.41
C ARG A 69 -15.16 23.82 -13.74
N PHE A 70 -14.73 23.26 -14.86
CA PHE A 70 -15.10 21.90 -15.27
C PHE A 70 -14.63 20.86 -14.27
N LEU A 71 -13.36 20.90 -13.84
CA LEU A 71 -12.80 19.93 -12.90
C LEU A 71 -13.58 19.88 -11.58
N LYS A 72 -14.09 21.00 -11.11
CA LYS A 72 -14.96 21.06 -9.92
C LYS A 72 -16.29 20.33 -10.14
N LYS A 73 -16.84 20.36 -11.36
CA LYS A 73 -18.15 19.77 -11.72
C LYS A 73 -18.05 18.35 -12.29
N ALA A 74 -16.86 17.93 -12.75
CA ALA A 74 -16.65 16.63 -13.39
C ALA A 74 -17.10 15.42 -12.55
N PRO A 75 -16.93 15.39 -11.21
CA PRO A 75 -17.49 14.32 -10.39
C PRO A 75 -19.02 14.23 -10.44
N ASP A 76 -19.71 15.37 -10.52
CA ASP A 76 -21.17 15.42 -10.59
C ASP A 76 -21.67 14.96 -11.96
N PHE A 77 -21.00 15.38 -13.05
CA PHE A 77 -21.29 14.88 -14.40
C PHE A 77 -21.09 13.37 -14.51
N ALA A 78 -20.03 12.83 -13.88
CA ALA A 78 -19.81 11.39 -13.82
C ALA A 78 -20.93 10.68 -13.05
N ARG A 79 -21.39 11.26 -11.93
CA ARG A 79 -22.46 10.71 -11.09
C ARG A 79 -23.80 10.68 -11.84
N GLN A 80 -24.14 11.73 -12.61
CA GLN A 80 -25.33 11.77 -13.44
C GLN A 80 -25.38 10.65 -14.49
N ARG A 81 -24.20 10.11 -14.86
CA ARG A 81 -24.04 8.97 -15.78
C ARG A 81 -23.86 7.62 -15.04
N GLY A 82 -24.25 7.55 -13.77
CA GLY A 82 -24.17 6.33 -12.97
C GLY A 82 -22.76 5.91 -12.58
N ARG A 83 -21.78 6.85 -12.58
CA ARG A 83 -20.37 6.55 -12.32
C ARG A 83 -19.80 7.39 -11.18
N LYS A 84 -18.75 6.88 -10.53
CA LYS A 84 -17.96 7.63 -9.54
C LYS A 84 -16.59 7.98 -10.15
N LEU A 85 -16.35 9.26 -10.37
CA LEU A 85 -15.02 9.76 -10.75
C LEU A 85 -14.21 10.01 -9.47
N LYS A 86 -13.21 9.18 -9.23
CA LYS A 86 -12.28 9.31 -8.10
C LYS A 86 -11.24 10.41 -8.38
N ASN A 87 -10.58 10.91 -7.34
CA ASN A 87 -9.51 11.92 -7.47
C ASN A 87 -8.44 11.54 -8.49
N SER A 88 -8.02 10.26 -8.53
CA SER A 88 -7.06 9.76 -9.52
C SER A 88 -7.56 9.86 -10.98
N GLY A 89 -8.86 9.72 -11.20
CA GLY A 89 -9.48 9.94 -12.50
C GLY A 89 -9.54 11.43 -12.86
N LEU A 90 -9.88 12.26 -11.89
CA LEU A 90 -9.91 13.72 -12.05
C LEU A 90 -8.52 14.28 -12.42
N MET A 91 -7.45 13.74 -11.81
CA MET A 91 -6.07 14.08 -12.18
C MET A 91 -5.77 13.76 -13.64
N VAL A 92 -6.25 12.62 -14.15
CA VAL A 92 -6.07 12.26 -15.58
C VAL A 92 -6.83 13.22 -16.48
N VAL A 93 -8.07 13.55 -16.14
CA VAL A 93 -8.88 14.53 -16.89
C VAL A 93 -8.13 15.86 -16.95
N ARG A 94 -7.65 16.36 -15.83
CA ARG A 94 -6.83 17.59 -15.78
C ARG A 94 -5.59 17.49 -16.66
N ALA A 95 -4.84 16.39 -16.52
CA ALA A 95 -3.63 16.14 -17.29
C ALA A 95 -3.88 16.21 -18.80
N VAL A 96 -4.90 15.52 -19.26
CA VAL A 96 -5.28 15.48 -20.68
C VAL A 96 -5.68 16.86 -21.17
N MET A 97 -6.57 17.56 -20.46
CA MET A 97 -7.00 18.90 -20.87
C MET A 97 -5.83 19.88 -20.94
N SER A 98 -4.97 19.91 -19.93
CA SER A 98 -3.78 20.76 -19.93
C SER A 98 -2.84 20.45 -21.09
N SER A 99 -2.62 19.15 -21.38
CA SER A 99 -1.76 18.76 -22.52
C SER A 99 -2.34 19.14 -23.87
N VAL A 100 -3.65 19.06 -24.04
CA VAL A 100 -4.34 19.46 -25.27
C VAL A 100 -4.27 20.98 -25.47
N ILE A 101 -4.51 21.76 -24.41
CA ILE A 101 -4.41 23.22 -24.46
C ILE A 101 -2.97 23.64 -24.76
N GLN A 102 -2.00 23.01 -24.14
CA GLN A 102 -0.58 23.30 -24.40
C GLN A 102 -0.19 22.95 -25.83
N TYR A 103 -0.62 21.80 -26.36
CA TYR A 103 -0.39 21.41 -27.74
C TYR A 103 -0.97 22.43 -28.72
N TYR A 104 -2.16 22.96 -28.44
CA TYR A 104 -2.76 24.00 -29.27
C TYR A 104 -1.96 25.32 -29.25
N ASN A 105 -1.47 25.73 -28.07
CA ASN A 105 -0.77 27.00 -27.91
C ASN A 105 0.68 26.96 -28.42
N GLU A 106 1.39 25.84 -28.24
CA GLU A 106 2.83 25.72 -28.49
C GLU A 106 3.18 24.85 -29.71
N GLY A 107 2.18 24.20 -30.33
CA GLY A 107 2.41 23.24 -31.38
C GLY A 107 3.01 21.92 -30.87
N GLU A 108 3.63 21.11 -31.77
CA GLU A 108 4.17 19.78 -31.43
C GLU A 108 5.32 19.78 -30.43
N SER A 109 5.89 20.95 -30.12
CA SER A 109 7.03 21.12 -29.20
C SER A 109 6.64 21.30 -27.74
N GLY A 110 5.35 21.22 -27.40
CA GLY A 110 4.85 21.42 -26.04
C GLY A 110 5.56 20.55 -25.02
N GLY A 111 6.19 21.18 -24.02
CA GLY A 111 6.85 20.52 -22.90
C GLY A 111 5.90 19.64 -22.10
N LYS A 112 6.42 18.82 -21.19
CA LYS A 112 5.57 18.07 -20.25
C LYS A 112 4.77 19.06 -19.41
N PRO A 113 3.43 18.92 -19.31
CA PRO A 113 2.63 19.76 -18.43
C PRO A 113 3.16 19.67 -17.00
N ASP A 114 3.40 20.82 -16.40
CA ASP A 114 3.78 20.90 -14.98
C ASP A 114 2.54 20.61 -14.13
N PHE A 115 2.51 19.43 -13.52
CA PHE A 115 1.44 19.01 -12.63
C PHE A 115 1.75 19.41 -11.19
N SER A 116 1.74 20.69 -10.89
CA SER A 116 1.65 21.16 -9.51
C SER A 116 0.23 20.95 -8.98
N TYR A 117 -0.15 19.70 -8.71
CA TYR A 117 -1.33 19.38 -7.94
C TYR A 117 -0.86 18.93 -6.56
N GLU A 118 -1.42 19.52 -5.51
CA GLU A 118 -1.31 18.95 -4.19
C GLU A 118 -1.88 17.53 -4.25
N ILE A 119 -0.99 16.56 -4.39
CA ILE A 119 -1.32 15.18 -4.15
C ILE A 119 -1.80 15.17 -2.69
N ASN A 120 -3.03 14.75 -2.44
CA ASN A 120 -3.44 14.41 -1.08
C ASN A 120 -2.26 13.65 -0.48
N SER A 121 -1.61 14.27 0.50
CA SER A 121 -0.51 13.66 1.21
C SER A 121 -1.12 12.40 1.83
N TYR A 122 -0.82 11.24 1.26
CA TYR A 122 -1.08 10.02 1.98
C TYR A 122 -0.23 10.14 3.23
N GLU A 123 -0.87 10.15 4.38
CA GLU A 123 -0.18 10.12 5.65
C GLU A 123 0.77 8.93 5.64
N GLU A 124 1.99 9.17 6.07
CA GLU A 124 2.96 8.12 6.29
C GLU A 124 2.46 7.18 7.38
N LEU A 125 3.04 6.00 7.45
CA LEU A 125 2.76 5.11 8.56
C LEU A 125 3.32 5.71 9.85
N SER A 126 2.54 5.70 10.91
CA SER A 126 3.03 5.99 12.25
C SER A 126 3.98 4.89 12.74
N ALA A 127 4.83 5.21 13.70
CA ALA A 127 5.73 4.23 14.32
C ALA A 127 4.97 3.01 14.86
N ILE A 128 3.79 3.24 15.45
CA ILE A 128 2.91 2.17 15.96
C ILE A 128 2.40 1.27 14.84
N GLU A 129 2.00 1.82 13.68
CA GLU A 129 1.56 1.01 12.54
C GLU A 129 2.72 0.18 11.98
N ILE A 130 3.93 0.74 11.88
CA ILE A 130 5.14 0.03 11.45
C ILE A 130 5.43 -1.13 12.40
N GLU A 131 5.46 -0.87 13.70
CA GLU A 131 5.70 -1.88 14.74
C GLU A 131 4.70 -3.03 14.64
N LYS A 132 3.41 -2.75 14.55
CA LYS A 132 2.37 -3.76 14.46
C LYS A 132 2.45 -4.58 13.17
N ILE A 133 2.82 -3.97 12.03
CA ILE A 133 3.06 -4.70 10.78
C ILE A 133 4.24 -5.68 10.96
N CYS A 134 5.33 -5.24 11.58
CA CYS A 134 6.51 -6.07 11.83
C CYS A 134 6.20 -7.23 12.79
N ILE A 135 5.50 -6.98 13.89
CA ILE A 135 5.04 -8.01 14.83
C ILE A 135 4.18 -9.03 14.09
N ARG A 136 3.22 -8.55 13.32
CA ARG A 136 2.34 -9.46 12.56
C ARG A 136 3.10 -10.30 11.55
N ALA A 137 4.06 -9.71 10.85
CA ALA A 137 4.89 -10.43 9.89
C ALA A 137 5.71 -11.52 10.56
N LYS A 138 6.34 -11.23 11.70
CA LYS A 138 7.12 -12.20 12.46
C LYS A 138 6.34 -13.45 12.81
N TYR A 139 5.08 -13.30 13.23
CA TYR A 139 4.28 -14.39 13.80
C TYR A 139 3.24 -14.97 12.84
N ASN A 140 2.91 -14.27 11.77
CA ASN A 140 2.01 -14.78 10.74
C ASN A 140 2.71 -14.81 9.39
N LYS A 141 3.41 -15.92 9.15
CA LYS A 141 4.20 -16.12 7.95
C LYS A 141 3.32 -16.32 6.72
N CYS A 142 3.08 -15.22 5.99
CA CYS A 142 2.36 -15.26 4.72
C CYS A 142 2.99 -14.32 3.69
N THR A 143 2.74 -14.59 2.42
CA THR A 143 3.34 -13.85 1.30
C THR A 143 2.88 -12.39 1.26
N GLU A 144 1.70 -12.08 1.77
CA GLU A 144 1.16 -10.73 1.89
C GLU A 144 1.99 -9.88 2.85
N LEU A 145 2.36 -10.42 4.00
CA LEU A 145 3.16 -9.71 5.00
C LEU A 145 4.63 -9.64 4.59
N LEU A 146 5.18 -10.69 3.95
CA LEU A 146 6.51 -10.60 3.32
C LEU A 146 6.53 -9.46 2.31
N SER A 147 5.54 -9.39 1.42
CA SER A 147 5.49 -8.33 0.41
C SER A 147 5.28 -6.94 1.02
N ALA A 148 4.56 -6.83 2.13
CA ALA A 148 4.41 -5.58 2.87
C ALA A 148 5.73 -5.11 3.49
N LEU A 149 6.50 -6.02 4.11
CA LEU A 149 7.84 -5.69 4.61
C LEU A 149 8.79 -5.26 3.50
N LEU A 150 8.80 -5.95 2.35
CA LEU A 150 9.62 -5.57 1.20
C LEU A 150 9.20 -4.21 0.60
N ALA A 151 7.92 -3.86 0.63
CA ALA A 151 7.46 -2.54 0.24
C ALA A 151 7.93 -1.46 1.25
N LEU A 152 7.84 -1.77 2.55
CA LEU A 152 8.14 -0.85 3.65
C LEU A 152 9.63 -0.62 3.86
N PHE A 153 10.48 -1.65 3.75
CA PHE A 153 11.91 -1.56 4.06
C PHE A 153 12.83 -1.63 2.83
N CYS A 154 12.30 -1.99 1.65
CA CYS A 154 13.05 -2.02 0.39
C CYS A 154 12.45 -1.12 -0.69
N GLY A 155 11.32 -0.47 -0.44
CA GLY A 155 10.69 0.48 -1.35
C GLY A 155 10.19 -0.10 -2.68
N LEU A 156 9.87 -1.40 -2.74
CA LEU A 156 9.40 -2.06 -3.94
C LEU A 156 7.94 -1.67 -4.24
N ARG A 157 7.63 -1.52 -5.54
CA ARG A 157 6.25 -1.33 -6.00
C ARG A 157 5.51 -2.66 -6.00
N ILE A 158 4.20 -2.64 -5.79
CA ILE A 158 3.38 -3.85 -5.84
C ILE A 158 3.54 -4.64 -7.16
N SER A 159 3.69 -3.95 -8.29
CA SER A 159 3.92 -4.58 -9.58
C SER A 159 5.32 -5.21 -9.72
N GLU A 160 6.33 -4.67 -9.04
CA GLU A 160 7.67 -5.24 -8.93
C GLU A 160 7.66 -6.46 -8.01
N LEU A 161 7.00 -6.36 -6.85
CA LEU A 161 6.83 -7.47 -5.90
C LEU A 161 6.15 -8.69 -6.54
N CYS A 162 5.06 -8.47 -7.28
CA CYS A 162 4.36 -9.55 -7.97
C CYS A 162 5.15 -10.16 -9.14
N ALA A 163 6.18 -9.47 -9.64
CA ALA A 163 7.08 -9.95 -10.70
C ALA A 163 8.42 -10.50 -10.17
N LEU A 164 8.62 -10.46 -8.84
CA LEU A 164 9.88 -10.86 -8.23
C LEU A 164 10.01 -12.38 -8.20
N ASN A 165 11.07 -12.89 -8.84
CA ASN A 165 11.46 -14.29 -8.76
C ASN A 165 12.42 -14.50 -7.57
N CYS A 166 12.43 -15.68 -6.98
CA CYS A 166 13.40 -16.02 -5.97
C CYS A 166 14.85 -15.85 -6.46
N ASP A 167 15.11 -16.16 -7.73
CA ASP A 167 16.44 -16.02 -8.34
C ASP A 167 16.91 -14.56 -8.48
N ASP A 168 16.02 -13.58 -8.30
CA ASP A 168 16.36 -12.16 -8.24
C ASP A 168 16.84 -11.72 -6.86
N VAL A 169 16.76 -12.61 -5.84
CA VAL A 169 17.11 -12.33 -4.45
C VAL A 169 18.42 -13.00 -4.11
N ASP A 170 19.45 -12.23 -3.87
CA ASP A 170 20.76 -12.68 -3.39
C ASP A 170 20.75 -12.64 -1.85
N LEU A 171 20.54 -13.80 -1.22
CA LEU A 171 20.52 -13.94 0.24
C LEU A 171 21.90 -13.86 0.90
N ASP A 172 22.98 -13.96 0.14
CA ASP A 172 24.33 -13.83 0.67
C ASP A 172 24.75 -12.37 0.71
N ARG A 173 24.35 -11.58 -0.30
CA ARG A 173 24.58 -10.14 -0.34
C ARG A 173 23.44 -9.31 0.26
N MET A 174 22.34 -9.96 0.61
CA MET A 174 21.11 -9.32 1.06
C MET A 174 20.64 -8.21 0.10
N GLU A 175 20.53 -8.57 -1.18
CA GLU A 175 20.10 -7.66 -2.25
C GLU A 175 18.99 -8.25 -3.12
N ILE A 176 18.13 -7.40 -3.64
CA ILE A 176 17.13 -7.72 -4.66
C ILE A 176 17.50 -7.02 -5.96
N PHE A 177 17.54 -7.77 -7.06
CA PHE A 177 17.67 -7.20 -8.39
C PHE A 177 16.29 -6.94 -9.00
N VAL A 178 15.87 -5.67 -8.99
CA VAL A 178 14.58 -5.22 -9.52
C VAL A 178 14.73 -4.87 -10.97
N HIS A 179 14.22 -5.71 -11.88
CA HIS A 179 14.30 -5.50 -13.33
C HIS A 179 13.00 -5.81 -14.07
N ARG A 180 12.00 -6.34 -13.39
CA ARG A 180 10.71 -6.73 -13.98
C ARG A 180 9.53 -6.11 -13.24
N SER A 181 8.40 -6.01 -13.93
CA SER A 181 7.12 -5.63 -13.34
C SER A 181 5.98 -6.41 -14.01
N ILE A 182 4.88 -6.56 -13.30
CA ILE A 182 3.68 -7.22 -13.80
C ILE A 182 2.59 -6.20 -14.07
N HIS A 183 1.93 -6.33 -15.22
CA HIS A 183 0.85 -5.44 -15.64
C HIS A 183 -0.36 -6.25 -16.09
N ARG A 184 -1.53 -5.69 -15.91
CA ARG A 184 -2.78 -6.23 -16.43
C ARG A 184 -3.08 -5.54 -17.75
N VAL A 185 -3.08 -6.32 -18.84
CA VAL A 185 -3.35 -5.84 -20.20
C VAL A 185 -4.66 -6.43 -20.72
N LYS A 186 -5.24 -5.82 -21.74
CA LYS A 186 -6.36 -6.44 -22.48
C LYS A 186 -5.89 -7.74 -23.10
N ASN A 187 -6.72 -8.78 -23.01
CA ASN A 187 -6.43 -10.02 -23.70
C ASN A 187 -6.50 -9.77 -25.20
N PRO A 188 -5.44 -10.07 -25.98
CA PRO A 188 -5.47 -9.95 -27.44
C PRO A 188 -6.42 -10.97 -28.09
N ASP A 189 -6.65 -12.09 -27.44
CA ASP A 189 -7.61 -13.10 -27.84
C ASP A 189 -9.03 -12.62 -27.47
N LYS A 190 -9.81 -12.26 -28.50
CA LYS A 190 -11.18 -11.76 -28.34
C LYS A 190 -12.18 -12.87 -27.95
N ASP A 191 -11.83 -14.13 -28.23
CA ASP A 191 -12.67 -15.29 -27.95
C ASP A 191 -12.43 -15.86 -26.55
N SER A 192 -11.44 -15.33 -25.83
CA SER A 192 -11.14 -15.70 -24.47
C SER A 192 -12.22 -15.20 -23.50
N GLU A 193 -12.67 -16.07 -22.60
CA GLU A 193 -13.57 -15.68 -21.49
C GLU A 193 -12.99 -14.57 -20.61
N LYS A 194 -11.66 -14.48 -20.53
CA LYS A 194 -10.95 -13.47 -19.73
C LYS A 194 -10.62 -12.25 -20.59
N ARG A 195 -11.30 -11.15 -20.34
CA ARG A 195 -11.06 -9.86 -21.02
C ARG A 195 -9.66 -9.27 -20.81
N THR A 196 -8.97 -9.70 -19.76
CA THR A 196 -7.64 -9.20 -19.38
C THR A 196 -6.74 -10.33 -18.93
N MET A 197 -5.43 -10.19 -19.16
CA MET A 197 -4.39 -11.11 -18.73
C MET A 197 -3.29 -10.37 -17.97
N LEU A 198 -2.53 -11.09 -17.16
CA LEU A 198 -1.32 -10.59 -16.50
C LEU A 198 -0.13 -10.87 -17.40
N VAL A 199 0.72 -9.87 -17.57
CA VAL A 199 1.97 -9.98 -18.33
C VAL A 199 3.11 -9.49 -17.47
N VAL A 200 4.16 -10.30 -17.35
CA VAL A 200 5.42 -9.91 -16.72
C VAL A 200 6.32 -9.35 -17.82
N GLU A 201 6.80 -8.13 -17.66
CA GLU A 201 7.65 -7.43 -18.62
C GLU A 201 8.90 -6.91 -17.92
N GLU A 202 9.99 -6.82 -18.66
CA GLU A 202 11.19 -6.12 -18.21
C GLU A 202 10.92 -4.62 -18.11
N LEU A 203 11.56 -3.98 -17.14
CA LEU A 203 11.45 -2.53 -16.97
C LEU A 203 12.13 -1.81 -18.14
N SER A 204 11.32 -1.06 -18.92
CA SER A 204 11.79 -0.37 -20.12
C SER A 204 12.77 0.78 -19.85
N ARG A 205 12.69 1.39 -18.66
CA ARG A 205 13.57 2.51 -18.26
C ARG A 205 14.74 2.01 -17.46
N LYS A 206 15.97 2.19 -17.97
CA LYS A 206 17.20 1.84 -17.27
C LYS A 206 17.29 2.42 -15.85
N THR A 207 16.70 3.60 -15.61
CA THR A 207 16.63 4.25 -14.28
C THR A 207 15.74 3.52 -13.26
N GLN A 208 14.91 2.59 -13.71
CA GLN A 208 14.05 1.78 -12.85
C GLN A 208 14.68 0.43 -12.49
N ILE A 209 15.63 -0.04 -13.31
CA ILE A 209 16.41 -1.25 -13.04
C ILE A 209 17.41 -0.92 -11.95
N ARG A 210 17.35 -1.63 -10.83
CA ARG A 210 18.15 -1.31 -9.65
C ARG A 210 18.38 -2.52 -8.77
N ARG A 211 19.43 -2.48 -7.96
CA ARG A 211 19.62 -3.35 -6.80
C ARG A 211 19.15 -2.61 -5.56
N VAL A 212 18.51 -3.32 -4.68
CA VAL A 212 17.96 -2.80 -3.42
C VAL A 212 18.43 -3.69 -2.29
N SER A 213 19.00 -3.08 -1.25
CA SER A 213 19.42 -3.82 -0.05
C SER A 213 18.21 -4.30 0.75
N ILE A 214 18.35 -5.46 1.34
CA ILE A 214 17.38 -6.08 2.24
C ILE A 214 17.95 -6.00 3.67
N PRO A 215 17.20 -5.61 4.69
CA PRO A 215 17.63 -5.73 6.07
C PRO A 215 18.06 -7.17 6.41
N GLU A 216 19.26 -7.34 6.99
CA GLU A 216 19.84 -8.66 7.28
C GLU A 216 18.90 -9.53 8.14
N VAL A 217 18.18 -8.90 9.07
CA VAL A 217 17.22 -9.56 9.96
C VAL A 217 16.07 -10.26 9.22
N MET A 218 15.80 -9.90 7.97
CA MET A 218 14.79 -10.55 7.13
C MET A 218 15.25 -11.84 6.46
N LYS A 219 16.53 -12.18 6.53
CA LYS A 219 17.14 -13.31 5.81
C LYS A 219 16.39 -14.63 6.04
N ASP A 220 16.21 -15.00 7.29
CA ASP A 220 15.54 -16.27 7.63
C ASP A 220 14.04 -16.23 7.34
N TYR A 221 13.41 -15.06 7.50
CA TYR A 221 12.02 -14.88 7.12
C TYR A 221 11.80 -15.06 5.61
N ILE A 222 12.70 -14.52 4.77
CA ILE A 222 12.63 -14.70 3.31
C ILE A 222 12.89 -16.15 2.90
N LYS A 223 13.83 -16.82 3.53
CA LYS A 223 14.16 -18.25 3.26
C LYS A 223 12.94 -19.15 3.32
N GLU A 224 11.97 -18.88 4.19
CA GLU A 224 10.76 -19.70 4.31
C GLU A 224 9.87 -19.67 3.07
N PHE A 225 9.97 -18.59 2.29
CA PHE A 225 9.22 -18.42 1.03
C PHE A 225 10.06 -18.72 -0.20
N TYR A 226 11.38 -18.90 -0.03
CA TYR A 226 12.34 -19.02 -1.12
C TYR A 226 12.29 -20.42 -1.75
N ILE A 227 11.93 -20.48 -3.02
CA ILE A 227 12.00 -21.69 -3.84
C ILE A 227 12.67 -21.32 -5.15
N PRO A 228 13.88 -21.85 -5.46
CA PRO A 228 14.60 -21.53 -6.69
C PRO A 228 13.73 -21.68 -7.94
N GLY A 229 13.82 -20.74 -8.87
CA GLY A 229 13.08 -20.74 -10.13
C GLY A 229 11.60 -20.38 -10.02
N ARG A 230 11.09 -20.04 -8.80
CA ARG A 230 9.69 -19.65 -8.60
C ARG A 230 9.54 -18.19 -8.22
N MET A 231 8.34 -17.65 -8.43
CA MET A 231 7.99 -16.31 -7.94
C MET A 231 8.05 -16.30 -6.41
N LEU A 232 8.64 -15.25 -5.83
CA LEU A 232 8.70 -15.08 -4.37
C LEU A 232 7.31 -14.76 -3.80
N ILE A 233 6.57 -13.88 -4.47
CA ILE A 233 5.19 -13.53 -4.11
C ILE A 233 4.24 -14.21 -5.10
N ARG A 234 3.67 -15.33 -4.70
CA ARG A 234 2.86 -16.19 -5.55
C ARG A 234 1.40 -16.24 -5.09
N LYS A 235 0.55 -16.62 -6.01
CA LYS A 235 -0.89 -16.71 -5.76
C LYS A 235 -1.23 -17.90 -4.85
N ASN A 236 -0.66 -19.05 -5.12
CA ASN A 236 -0.84 -20.33 -4.43
C ASN A 236 0.44 -21.15 -4.64
N ASP A 237 0.48 -22.40 -4.15
CA ASP A 237 1.62 -23.31 -4.30
C ASP A 237 1.98 -23.65 -5.77
N GLY A 238 1.12 -23.27 -6.73
CA GLY A 238 1.33 -23.48 -8.17
C GLY A 238 2.44 -22.66 -8.83
N GLY A 239 3.04 -21.70 -8.11
CA GLY A 239 4.14 -20.88 -8.63
C GLY A 239 3.75 -19.75 -9.58
N GLU A 240 2.46 -19.54 -9.85
CA GLU A 240 1.98 -18.38 -10.64
C GLU A 240 2.20 -17.06 -9.90
N PRO A 241 2.51 -15.97 -10.63
CA PRO A 241 2.65 -14.66 -10.03
C PRO A 241 1.34 -14.19 -9.39
N ALA A 242 1.43 -13.49 -8.26
CA ALA A 242 0.28 -12.87 -7.66
C ALA A 242 -0.27 -11.73 -8.55
N ASP A 243 -1.58 -11.59 -8.61
CA ASP A 243 -2.20 -10.41 -9.21
C ASP A 243 -2.09 -9.23 -8.24
N PRO A 244 -1.54 -8.07 -8.66
CA PRO A 244 -1.41 -6.89 -7.80
C PRO A 244 -2.71 -6.48 -7.09
N ARG A 245 -3.85 -6.50 -7.79
CA ARG A 245 -5.15 -6.15 -7.18
C ARG A 245 -5.59 -7.16 -6.12
N SER A 246 -5.33 -8.44 -6.39
CA SER A 246 -5.66 -9.51 -5.43
C SER A 246 -4.74 -9.42 -4.20
N LEU A 247 -3.44 -9.14 -4.40
CA LEU A 247 -2.48 -8.98 -3.33
C LEU A 247 -2.83 -7.78 -2.44
N GLU A 248 -3.16 -6.62 -3.03
CA GLU A 248 -3.65 -5.43 -2.32
C GLU A 248 -4.87 -5.77 -1.45
N GLY A 249 -5.88 -6.42 -2.04
CA GLY A 249 -7.11 -6.77 -1.33
C GLY A 249 -6.89 -7.84 -0.23
N ARG A 250 -5.88 -8.70 -0.36
CA ARG A 250 -5.53 -9.66 0.70
C ARG A 250 -4.81 -8.97 1.85
N LEU A 251 -3.86 -8.07 1.54
CA LEU A 251 -3.19 -7.26 2.56
C LEU A 251 -4.21 -6.41 3.33
N THR A 252 -5.11 -5.71 2.62
CA THR A 252 -6.16 -4.90 3.26
C THR A 252 -6.98 -5.74 4.24
N ARG A 253 -7.44 -6.93 3.84
CA ARG A 253 -8.20 -7.81 4.73
C ARG A 253 -7.41 -8.24 5.97
N ILE A 254 -6.11 -8.52 5.83
CA ILE A 254 -5.25 -8.82 6.97
C ILE A 254 -5.15 -7.60 7.89
N MET A 255 -4.96 -6.41 7.34
CA MET A 255 -4.83 -5.17 8.13
C MET A 255 -6.15 -4.75 8.78
N ASP A 256 -7.30 -4.95 8.10
CA ASP A 256 -8.63 -4.66 8.66
C ASP A 256 -8.92 -5.49 9.92
N THR A 257 -8.39 -6.73 10.03
CA THR A 257 -8.51 -7.51 11.27
C THR A 257 -7.83 -6.85 12.47
N PHE A 258 -6.92 -5.90 12.21
CA PHE A 258 -6.21 -5.09 13.22
C PHE A 258 -6.75 -3.67 13.34
N LYS A 259 -7.91 -3.39 12.73
CA LYS A 259 -8.49 -2.05 12.66
C LYS A 259 -7.57 -0.98 12.03
N PHE A 260 -6.58 -1.40 11.25
CA PHE A 260 -5.78 -0.50 10.45
C PHE A 260 -6.51 -0.17 9.16
N THR A 261 -6.97 1.05 9.05
CA THR A 261 -7.57 1.57 7.84
C THR A 261 -6.51 2.15 6.92
N ASN A 262 -6.69 1.94 5.62
CA ASN A 262 -5.86 2.57 4.57
C ASN A 262 -4.40 2.10 4.49
N ILE A 263 -4.04 0.92 4.97
CA ILE A 263 -2.72 0.33 4.68
C ILE A 263 -2.71 -0.15 3.23
N THR A 264 -1.93 0.51 2.41
CA THR A 264 -1.75 0.20 0.98
C THR A 264 -0.27 0.06 0.65
N TYR A 265 0.07 -0.68 -0.42
CA TYR A 265 1.47 -0.80 -0.86
C TYR A 265 2.08 0.56 -1.24
N GLU A 266 1.28 1.48 -1.74
CA GLU A 266 1.77 2.84 -2.02
C GLU A 266 2.10 3.60 -0.74
N ARG A 267 1.29 3.45 0.33
CA ARG A 267 1.55 4.07 1.63
C ARG A 267 2.80 3.47 2.29
N LEU A 268 2.94 2.13 2.29
CA LEU A 268 4.15 1.43 2.76
C LEU A 268 5.41 1.95 2.06
N ARG A 269 5.38 1.96 0.72
CA ARG A 269 6.51 2.42 -0.07
C ARG A 269 6.83 3.91 0.14
N ARG A 270 5.83 4.77 0.32
CA ARG A 270 6.08 6.20 0.62
C ARG A 270 6.74 6.40 1.95
N THR A 271 6.34 5.66 2.98
CA THR A 271 7.01 5.64 4.28
C THR A 271 8.50 5.34 4.13
N TYR A 272 8.86 4.35 3.30
CA TYR A 272 10.26 4.08 2.94
C TYR A 272 10.92 5.27 2.22
N MET A 273 10.28 5.80 1.18
CA MET A 273 10.84 6.87 0.33
C MET A 273 11.09 8.17 1.10
N ASN A 274 10.30 8.45 2.12
CA ASN A 274 10.43 9.63 2.98
C ASN A 274 11.40 9.41 4.16
N GLY A 275 11.98 8.20 4.27
CA GLY A 275 12.96 7.87 5.30
C GLY A 275 12.36 7.69 6.70
N THR A 276 11.04 7.49 6.79
CA THR A 276 10.34 7.29 8.07
C THR A 276 10.15 5.82 8.43
N ALA A 277 10.52 4.89 7.53
CA ALA A 277 10.59 3.46 7.82
C ALA A 277 11.83 3.15 8.66
N ASP A 278 11.69 3.18 9.99
CA ASP A 278 12.79 2.90 10.91
C ASP A 278 13.11 1.39 10.92
N GLU A 279 14.26 1.03 10.33
CA GLU A 279 14.76 -0.35 10.30
C GLU A 279 15.04 -0.89 11.71
N GLN A 280 15.36 -0.02 12.68
CA GLN A 280 15.60 -0.45 14.05
C GLN A 280 14.35 -1.08 14.68
N VAL A 281 13.16 -0.61 14.33
CA VAL A 281 11.90 -1.23 14.76
C VAL A 281 11.80 -2.67 14.25
N LEU A 282 12.14 -2.90 12.98
CA LEU A 282 12.16 -4.25 12.40
C LEU A 282 13.18 -5.15 13.12
N ILE A 283 14.41 -4.65 13.31
CA ILE A 283 15.50 -5.38 14.00
C ILE A 283 15.05 -5.75 15.41
N ASN A 284 14.56 -4.81 16.19
CA ASN A 284 14.14 -5.03 17.56
C ASN A 284 13.06 -6.12 17.67
N ILE A 285 12.07 -6.09 16.76
CA ILE A 285 11.00 -7.07 16.77
C ILE A 285 11.50 -8.45 16.34
N PHE A 286 12.26 -8.54 15.25
CA PHE A 286 12.71 -9.84 14.72
C PHE A 286 13.78 -10.48 15.59
N MET A 287 14.67 -9.69 16.19
CA MET A 287 15.70 -10.19 17.12
C MET A 287 15.17 -10.37 18.54
N GLY A 288 13.98 -9.86 18.85
CA GLY A 288 13.39 -9.91 20.20
C GLY A 288 14.03 -8.92 21.17
N THR A 289 14.72 -7.90 20.64
CA THR A 289 15.34 -6.84 21.45
C THR A 289 14.44 -5.60 21.40
N ARG A 290 13.83 -5.23 22.55
CA ARG A 290 13.17 -3.91 22.69
C ARG A 290 14.15 -2.97 23.37
N PRO A 291 14.48 -1.80 22.77
CA PRO A 291 15.44 -0.86 23.36
C PRO A 291 15.00 -0.25 24.68
N ASP A 292 13.71 -0.26 24.98
CA ASP A 292 13.09 0.39 26.13
C ASP A 292 12.59 -0.57 27.20
N MET A 293 13.12 -1.81 27.26
CA MET A 293 12.81 -2.70 28.39
C MET A 293 13.29 -2.06 29.68
N PRO A 294 12.40 -1.77 30.63
CA PRO A 294 12.84 -1.28 31.93
C PRO A 294 13.81 -2.29 32.53
N TYR A 295 14.92 -1.78 32.99
CA TYR A 295 16.02 -2.54 33.61
C TYR A 295 15.50 -3.62 34.56
N GLU A 296 16.10 -4.81 34.54
CA GLU A 296 15.70 -6.04 35.25
C GLU A 296 15.53 -5.90 36.78
N GLY A 297 15.64 -4.70 37.36
CA GLY A 297 15.60 -4.48 38.78
C GLY A 297 14.23 -4.11 39.38
N ASN A 298 13.38 -3.40 38.66
CA ASN A 298 12.07 -2.94 39.17
C ASN A 298 10.97 -3.35 38.23
N LEU A 299 9.98 -4.14 38.72
CA LEU A 299 8.75 -4.45 37.99
C LEU A 299 7.94 -3.15 37.87
N ASP A 300 7.94 -2.58 36.67
CA ASP A 300 7.03 -1.51 36.32
C ASP A 300 5.70 -2.11 35.82
N TYR A 301 4.77 -2.28 36.74
CA TYR A 301 3.44 -2.85 36.47
C TYR A 301 2.64 -2.03 35.47
N LYS A 302 2.82 -0.72 35.49
CA LYS A 302 2.12 0.19 34.58
C LYS A 302 2.64 -0.01 33.14
N TRP A 303 3.95 0.00 32.98
CA TRP A 303 4.59 -0.24 31.70
C TRP A 303 4.19 -1.61 31.10
N LEU A 304 4.25 -2.68 31.91
CA LEU A 304 3.89 -4.04 31.47
C LEU A 304 2.43 -4.13 30.99
N SER A 305 1.52 -3.45 31.71
CA SER A 305 0.10 -3.42 31.34
C SER A 305 -0.15 -2.62 30.06
N GLU A 306 0.53 -1.51 29.88
CA GLU A 306 0.47 -0.68 28.67
C GLU A 306 1.04 -1.42 27.45
N GLU A 307 2.14 -2.17 27.63
CA GLU A 307 2.73 -3.00 26.55
C GLU A 307 1.80 -4.17 26.19
N MET A 308 1.22 -4.86 27.17
CA MET A 308 0.27 -5.94 26.91
C MET A 308 -0.94 -5.45 26.08
N ILE A 309 -1.45 -4.24 26.35
CA ILE A 309 -2.56 -3.65 25.59
C ILE A 309 -2.19 -3.48 24.12
N LYS A 310 -0.97 -3.03 23.82
CA LYS A 310 -0.51 -2.84 22.43
C LYS A 310 -0.54 -4.14 21.61
N ASP A 311 -0.24 -5.25 22.26
CA ASP A 311 -0.14 -6.57 21.62
C ASP A 311 -1.37 -7.46 21.85
N LEU A 312 -2.39 -6.98 22.58
CA LEU A 312 -3.53 -7.78 23.03
C LEU A 312 -4.32 -8.38 21.89
N MET A 313 -4.68 -7.57 20.89
CA MET A 313 -5.40 -8.06 19.70
C MET A 313 -4.56 -9.07 18.89
N PRO A 314 -3.29 -8.82 18.53
CA PRO A 314 -2.43 -9.81 17.90
C PRO A 314 -2.35 -11.14 18.66
N LEU A 315 -2.14 -11.08 19.96
CA LEU A 315 -2.05 -12.28 20.81
C LEU A 315 -3.37 -13.07 20.80
N ARG A 316 -4.51 -12.40 20.96
CA ARG A 316 -5.84 -13.03 20.90
C ARG A 316 -6.08 -13.73 19.56
N LEU A 317 -5.77 -13.06 18.45
CA LEU A 317 -5.96 -13.63 17.10
C LEU A 317 -5.05 -14.82 16.84
N LEU A 318 -3.83 -14.84 17.38
CA LEU A 318 -2.91 -15.98 17.27
C LEU A 318 -3.38 -17.21 18.04
N VAL A 319 -4.01 -16.99 19.19
CA VAL A 319 -4.65 -18.09 19.95
C VAL A 319 -5.89 -18.59 19.24
N GLY A 320 -6.50 -17.78 18.36
CA GLY A 320 -7.71 -18.10 17.61
C GLY A 320 -8.99 -17.87 18.42
N LEU A 321 -8.96 -16.99 19.43
CA LEU A 321 -10.11 -16.69 20.30
C LEU A 321 -10.85 -15.43 19.79
N SER A 322 -12.18 -15.44 19.91
CA SER A 322 -13.03 -14.27 19.68
C SER A 322 -12.96 -13.29 20.87
N ILE A 323 -13.56 -12.11 20.71
CA ILE A 323 -13.71 -11.16 21.83
C ILE A 323 -14.61 -11.76 22.92
N ASP A 324 -15.67 -12.47 22.53
CA ASP A 324 -16.58 -13.17 23.45
C ASP A 324 -15.83 -14.24 24.25
N ASP A 325 -15.04 -15.10 23.58
CA ASP A 325 -14.21 -16.09 24.27
C ASP A 325 -13.27 -15.46 25.30
N MET A 326 -12.61 -14.37 24.92
CA MET A 326 -11.67 -13.68 25.81
C MET A 326 -12.36 -13.01 26.99
N SER A 327 -13.50 -12.37 26.75
CA SER A 327 -14.30 -11.74 27.80
C SER A 327 -14.79 -12.75 28.83
N MET A 328 -15.25 -13.92 28.34
CA MET A 328 -15.68 -15.02 29.19
C MET A 328 -14.51 -15.60 30.01
N LEU A 329 -13.35 -15.83 29.40
CA LEU A 329 -12.15 -16.34 30.07
C LEU A 329 -11.61 -15.40 31.14
N MET A 330 -11.73 -14.09 30.90
CA MET A 330 -11.29 -13.06 31.86
C MET A 330 -12.34 -12.69 32.90
N GLY A 331 -13.60 -13.13 32.72
CA GLY A 331 -14.72 -12.77 33.61
C GLY A 331 -15.12 -11.30 33.52
N VAL A 332 -14.97 -10.66 32.35
CA VAL A 332 -15.36 -9.29 32.06
C VAL A 332 -16.42 -9.24 30.97
N SER A 333 -17.11 -8.11 30.76
CA SER A 333 -18.01 -7.96 29.62
C SER A 333 -17.24 -7.76 28.31
N GLU A 334 -17.86 -8.09 27.17
CA GLU A 334 -17.26 -7.85 25.84
C GLU A 334 -16.86 -6.38 25.63
N ASP A 335 -17.67 -5.43 26.09
CA ASP A 335 -17.37 -4.00 25.97
C ASP A 335 -16.11 -3.63 26.77
N VAL A 336 -15.96 -4.16 27.98
CA VAL A 336 -14.77 -3.96 28.81
C VAL A 336 -13.52 -4.55 28.14
N TYR A 337 -13.63 -5.75 27.59
CA TYR A 337 -12.50 -6.37 26.89
C TYR A 337 -12.15 -5.58 25.61
N ARG A 338 -13.16 -5.17 24.85
CA ARG A 338 -13.01 -4.38 23.61
C ARG A 338 -12.34 -3.03 23.89
N ASP A 339 -12.80 -2.31 24.90
CA ASP A 339 -12.21 -1.02 25.29
C ASP A 339 -10.74 -1.17 25.71
N MET A 340 -10.39 -2.27 26.35
CA MET A 340 -9.01 -2.59 26.71
C MET A 340 -8.17 -2.90 25.46
N GLU A 341 -8.67 -3.72 24.55
CA GLU A 341 -8.00 -4.07 23.29
C GLU A 341 -7.86 -2.87 22.35
N ASP A 342 -8.83 -1.93 22.38
CA ASP A 342 -8.80 -0.68 21.61
C ASP A 342 -7.91 0.40 22.24
N GLY A 343 -7.41 0.16 23.45
CA GLY A 343 -6.61 1.14 24.20
C GLY A 343 -7.43 2.29 24.80
N ASN A 344 -8.76 2.21 24.78
CA ASN A 344 -9.66 3.20 25.38
C ASN A 344 -9.72 3.08 26.91
N ARG A 345 -9.30 1.93 27.42
CA ARG A 345 -9.26 1.63 28.87
C ARG A 345 -7.91 1.04 29.24
N GLY A 346 -7.35 1.46 30.37
CA GLY A 346 -6.17 0.85 30.96
C GLY A 346 -6.46 -0.57 31.50
N MET A 347 -5.43 -1.40 31.58
CA MET A 347 -5.46 -2.75 32.09
C MET A 347 -5.04 -2.74 33.57
N SER A 348 -5.82 -3.37 34.45
CA SER A 348 -5.43 -3.63 35.80
C SER A 348 -4.36 -4.72 35.88
N TRP A 349 -3.63 -4.77 37.00
CA TRP A 349 -2.61 -5.80 37.20
C TRP A 349 -3.17 -7.22 37.23
N ASN A 350 -4.38 -7.42 37.76
CA ASN A 350 -5.03 -8.74 37.74
C ASN A 350 -5.42 -9.17 36.33
N GLU A 351 -5.92 -8.25 35.52
CA GLU A 351 -6.23 -8.51 34.11
C GLU A 351 -4.96 -8.85 33.33
N TYR A 352 -3.87 -8.11 33.57
CA TYR A 352 -2.57 -8.39 32.99
C TYR A 352 -2.09 -9.82 33.33
N LEU A 353 -2.10 -10.20 34.61
CA LEU A 353 -1.66 -11.52 35.01
C LEU A 353 -2.53 -12.62 34.41
N SER A 354 -3.85 -12.43 34.33
CA SER A 354 -4.77 -13.39 33.71
C SER A 354 -4.44 -13.60 32.22
N LEU A 355 -4.21 -12.52 31.50
CA LEU A 355 -3.81 -12.54 30.08
C LEU A 355 -2.41 -13.12 29.91
N LEU A 356 -1.46 -12.74 30.77
CA LEU A 356 -0.12 -13.29 30.75
C LEU A 356 -0.13 -14.81 30.88
N PHE A 357 -0.88 -15.36 31.84
CA PHE A 357 -1.01 -16.80 31.99
C PHE A 357 -1.65 -17.46 30.77
N LEU A 358 -2.73 -16.89 30.24
CA LEU A 358 -3.41 -17.43 29.05
C LEU A 358 -2.48 -17.50 27.85
N PHE A 359 -1.73 -16.45 27.61
CA PHE A 359 -0.83 -16.37 26.44
C PHE A 359 0.49 -17.12 26.66
N HIS A 360 1.02 -17.14 27.88
CA HIS A 360 2.27 -17.86 28.19
C HIS A 360 2.10 -19.39 28.15
N TYR A 361 0.95 -19.92 28.56
CA TYR A 361 0.68 -21.35 28.50
C TYR A 361 0.10 -21.83 27.17
N ASN A 362 -0.04 -20.94 26.19
CA ASN A 362 -0.45 -21.32 24.85
C ASN A 362 0.77 -21.49 23.92
N GLY A 363 0.94 -22.67 23.31
CA GLY A 363 2.10 -22.97 22.47
C GLY A 363 2.26 -22.11 21.22
N ARG A 364 1.27 -21.28 20.86
CA ARG A 364 1.35 -20.34 19.75
C ARG A 364 1.84 -18.95 20.17
N THR A 365 1.77 -18.63 21.45
CA THR A 365 2.05 -17.28 21.97
C THR A 365 3.14 -17.24 23.04
N ILE A 366 3.58 -18.39 23.57
CA ILE A 366 4.61 -18.46 24.62
C ILE A 366 5.90 -17.74 24.20
N ASP A 367 6.45 -18.06 23.02
CA ASP A 367 7.68 -17.44 22.54
C ASP A 367 7.49 -15.93 22.27
N ILE A 368 6.27 -15.53 21.93
CA ILE A 368 5.92 -14.13 21.67
C ILE A 368 5.93 -13.34 22.95
N VAL A 369 5.24 -13.85 23.98
CA VAL A 369 5.17 -13.24 25.30
C VAL A 369 6.57 -13.05 25.89
N ASP A 370 7.44 -14.05 25.70
CA ASP A 370 8.82 -13.99 26.17
C ASP A 370 9.66 -12.97 25.37
N ASN A 371 9.55 -12.98 24.03
CA ASN A 371 10.26 -12.06 23.16
C ASN A 371 9.77 -10.60 23.28
N LEU A 372 8.50 -10.39 23.58
CA LEU A 372 7.95 -9.06 23.85
C LEU A 372 8.32 -8.56 25.27
N GLY A 373 8.98 -9.38 26.09
CA GLY A 373 9.33 -9.04 27.46
C GLY A 373 8.11 -8.88 28.38
N LEU A 374 6.96 -9.41 27.94
CA LEU A 374 5.72 -9.38 28.72
C LEU A 374 5.76 -10.33 29.94
N PHE A 375 6.73 -11.24 30.00
CA PHE A 375 6.98 -12.06 31.19
C PHE A 375 8.43 -11.88 31.65
N PRO A 376 8.76 -10.74 32.25
CA PRO A 376 10.12 -10.43 32.66
C PRO A 376 10.64 -11.42 33.70
N ARG A 377 11.94 -11.67 33.69
CA ARG A 377 12.61 -12.61 34.60
C ARG A 377 12.30 -12.33 36.07
N SER A 378 12.29 -11.07 36.44
CA SER A 378 11.99 -10.63 37.81
C SER A 378 10.57 -10.98 38.29
N LEU A 379 9.58 -11.01 37.35
CA LEU A 379 8.23 -11.48 37.63
C LEU A 379 8.19 -13.01 37.68
N ARG A 380 8.86 -13.67 36.75
CA ARG A 380 8.98 -15.13 36.67
C ARG A 380 9.60 -15.72 37.93
N GLU A 381 10.70 -15.16 38.42
CA GLU A 381 11.35 -15.55 39.65
C GLU A 381 10.45 -15.39 40.88
N LYS A 382 9.66 -14.31 40.97
CA LYS A 382 8.69 -14.12 42.06
C LYS A 382 7.58 -15.16 42.08
N ILE A 383 7.15 -15.62 40.90
CA ILE A 383 6.07 -16.62 40.81
C ILE A 383 6.64 -18.02 41.07
N THR A 384 7.87 -18.34 40.63
CA THR A 384 8.52 -19.65 40.80
C THR A 384 9.19 -19.87 42.18
N ILE A 385 9.48 -18.83 42.94
CA ILE A 385 10.02 -18.94 44.32
C ILE A 385 9.10 -19.77 45.23
N GLY A 386 7.78 -19.81 44.93
CA GLY A 386 6.85 -20.71 45.60
C GLY A 386 7.17 -22.22 45.45
N GLU A 387 7.72 -22.66 44.36
CA GLU A 387 8.10 -24.05 44.12
C GLU A 387 9.40 -24.44 44.81
N ILE A 388 10.39 -23.55 44.85
CA ILE A 388 11.68 -23.80 45.51
C ILE A 388 11.49 -23.84 47.03
N ALA A 389 10.57 -23.06 47.59
CA ALA A 389 10.26 -23.09 49.00
C ALA A 389 9.51 -24.38 49.43
N GLN A 390 8.83 -25.06 48.53
CA GLN A 390 8.17 -26.36 48.83
C GLN A 390 9.11 -27.53 48.75
N THR A 391 10.12 -27.50 47.85
CA THR A 391 11.14 -28.57 47.71
C THR A 391 12.19 -28.52 48.84
N GLY A 392 12.31 -27.41 49.56
CA GLY A 392 13.21 -27.25 50.71
C GLY A 392 12.63 -27.71 52.06
N ARG A 393 11.38 -28.21 52.12
CA ARG A 393 10.75 -28.73 53.36
C ARG A 393 10.56 -30.25 53.28
N GLN A 394 11.61 -30.98 52.96
CA GLN A 394 11.73 -32.37 53.38
C GLN A 394 12.87 -32.47 54.38
N PHE A 395 12.46 -32.31 55.63
CA PHE A 395 13.16 -32.85 56.77
C PHE A 395 12.15 -33.54 57.70
#